data_44e73b692b7cd80e07fca8be65fc959d
#
_entry.id   44e73b692b7cd80e07fca8be65fc959d
#
_cell.length_a   1.000
_cell.length_b   1.000
_cell.length_c   1.000
_cell.angle_alpha   90.00
_cell.angle_beta   90.00
_cell.angle_gamma   90.00
#
_symmetry.space_group_name_H-M   'P 1'
#
loop_
_entity.id
_entity.type
_entity.pdbx_description
1 polymer ?
#
loop_
_entity_poly.entity_id
_entity_poly.type
_entity_poly.pdbx_seq_one_letter_code
_entity_poly.pdbx_strand_id
1 'polypeptide(L)'
;SYTVKGLKAGTAGYRFRIRAYKTYGNTKQYGSWSSEVKVNTNPYGVGGFKCSSKSSTSVTLKWNKGTTASGYQLQQYKDGKWVTIYTGTKATNTSYTVKGLKAGTAGYRFRIRAYKTYGNTKQYGSWSSEVKVNTNPYGVGGFKAKSTAKTSITLGWNKGTTASGYQLQQYKGGKWVTVYTGTKATSTSCTVKSLKANTSYKFKIRAYKTYGNTKQYGSWSSTLTVKTKR
;
A
#
# COMPACT_ATOMS: atom_id res chain seq x y z
N SER A 1 -15.07 -0.24 40.77
CA SER A 1 -13.88 -0.26 39.92
C SER A 1 -13.20 1.11 39.92
N TYR A 2 -11.88 1.13 39.72
CA TYR A 2 -11.08 2.36 39.61
C TYR A 2 -10.12 2.25 38.45
N THR A 3 -10.01 3.30 37.63
CA THR A 3 -9.11 3.36 36.50
C THR A 3 -7.92 4.30 36.82
N VAL A 4 -6.72 3.76 36.87
CA VAL A 4 -5.48 4.56 37.01
C VAL A 4 -5.12 5.18 35.67
N LYS A 5 -5.02 6.50 35.64
CA LYS A 5 -4.69 7.30 34.44
C LYS A 5 -3.25 7.82 34.50
N GLY A 6 -2.73 8.36 33.37
CA GLY A 6 -1.41 9.00 33.34
C GLY A 6 -0.21 8.05 33.30
N LEU A 7 -0.42 6.75 33.14
CA LEU A 7 0.66 5.77 33.03
C LEU A 7 1.41 5.94 31.69
N LYS A 8 2.76 5.77 31.72
CA LYS A 8 3.58 5.80 30.49
C LYS A 8 3.32 4.55 29.64
N ALA A 9 3.06 4.72 28.37
CA ALA A 9 2.90 3.60 27.45
C ALA A 9 4.20 2.78 27.30
N GLY A 10 4.06 1.48 27.06
CA GLY A 10 5.19 0.57 26.86
C GLY A 10 6.09 0.40 28.08
N THR A 11 5.58 0.61 29.29
CA THR A 11 6.31 0.53 30.56
C THR A 11 5.95 -0.76 31.29
N ALA A 12 6.96 -1.43 31.84
CA ALA A 12 6.80 -2.64 32.64
C ALA A 12 6.66 -2.34 34.13
N GLY A 13 5.98 -3.25 34.84
CA GLY A 13 6.13 -3.39 36.29
C GLY A 13 5.43 -2.36 37.13
N TYR A 14 4.37 -1.70 36.65
CA TYR A 14 3.49 -0.95 37.56
C TYR A 14 2.89 -1.90 38.59
N ARG A 15 2.87 -1.46 39.84
CA ARG A 15 2.39 -2.27 40.99
C ARG A 15 1.26 -1.53 41.67
N PHE A 16 0.20 -2.24 41.98
CA PHE A 16 -0.98 -1.72 42.62
C PHE A 16 -1.43 -2.65 43.73
N ARG A 17 -1.94 -2.07 44.82
CA ARG A 17 -2.64 -2.77 45.90
C ARG A 17 -3.77 -1.90 46.42
N ILE A 18 -4.76 -2.50 47.04
CA ILE A 18 -5.93 -1.83 47.57
C ILE A 18 -6.18 -2.29 48.99
N ARG A 19 -6.74 -1.43 49.84
CA ARG A 19 -7.25 -1.78 51.17
C ARG A 19 -8.58 -1.08 51.43
N ALA A 20 -9.41 -1.69 52.23
CA ALA A 20 -10.63 -1.08 52.75
C ALA A 20 -10.31 -0.14 53.91
N TYR A 21 -11.18 0.81 54.18
CA TYR A 21 -11.18 1.59 55.40
C TYR A 21 -12.61 1.80 55.88
N LYS A 22 -12.76 2.02 57.21
CA LYS A 22 -14.00 2.45 57.83
C LYS A 22 -13.73 3.76 58.58
N THR A 23 -14.64 4.71 58.45
CA THR A 23 -14.53 6.01 59.15
C THR A 23 -15.32 5.96 60.45
N TYR A 24 -14.69 6.37 61.54
CA TYR A 24 -15.28 6.56 62.84
C TYR A 24 -15.06 8.01 63.28
N GLY A 25 -16.13 8.83 63.26
CA GLY A 25 -15.99 10.26 63.40
C GLY A 25 -15.07 10.85 62.30
N ASN A 26 -13.99 11.54 62.70
CA ASN A 26 -13.00 12.10 61.75
C ASN A 26 -11.80 11.17 61.51
N THR A 27 -11.77 9.94 62.03
CA THR A 27 -10.64 9.02 61.96
C THR A 27 -10.96 7.83 61.03
N LYS A 28 -10.03 7.52 60.10
CA LYS A 28 -10.09 6.33 59.25
C LYS A 28 -9.30 5.20 59.86
N GLN A 29 -9.93 4.06 60.01
CA GLN A 29 -9.29 2.79 60.35
C GLN A 29 -9.17 1.93 59.10
N TYR A 30 -8.00 1.38 58.83
CA TYR A 30 -7.66 0.66 57.61
C TYR A 30 -7.50 -0.82 57.88
N GLY A 31 -8.05 -1.62 56.95
CA GLY A 31 -7.81 -3.06 56.87
C GLY A 31 -6.46 -3.37 56.24
N SER A 32 -6.15 -4.63 56.14
CA SER A 32 -4.95 -5.15 55.50
C SER A 32 -4.94 -4.81 54.01
N TRP A 33 -3.73 -4.64 53.46
CA TRP A 33 -3.53 -4.50 52.03
C TRP A 33 -3.85 -5.82 51.31
N SER A 34 -4.43 -5.72 50.14
CA SER A 34 -4.50 -6.84 49.19
C SER A 34 -3.10 -7.28 48.75
N SER A 35 -3.01 -8.47 48.18
CA SER A 35 -1.87 -8.85 47.35
C SER A 35 -1.60 -7.83 46.24
N GLU A 36 -0.34 -7.72 45.83
CA GLU A 36 0.10 -6.82 44.78
C GLU A 36 -0.29 -7.31 43.39
N VAL A 37 -0.84 -6.43 42.57
CA VAL A 37 -1.09 -6.66 41.17
C VAL A 37 -0.01 -5.96 40.33
N LYS A 38 0.70 -6.71 39.48
CA LYS A 38 1.69 -6.19 38.54
C LYS A 38 1.08 -6.04 37.16
N VAL A 39 1.26 -4.89 36.56
CA VAL A 39 0.69 -4.55 35.23
C VAL A 39 1.75 -3.90 34.34
N ASN A 40 1.79 -4.31 33.11
CA ASN A 40 2.55 -3.64 32.04
C ASN A 40 1.59 -2.86 31.16
N THR A 41 2.02 -1.72 30.63
CA THR A 41 1.20 -0.92 29.72
C THR A 41 1.47 -1.26 28.26
N ASN A 42 0.45 -1.14 27.43
CA ASN A 42 0.56 -1.33 26.00
C ASN A 42 1.43 -0.25 25.35
N PRO A 43 2.11 -0.53 24.22
CA PRO A 43 2.79 0.49 23.45
C PRO A 43 1.79 1.44 22.78
N TYR A 44 2.25 2.63 22.38
CA TYR A 44 1.48 3.54 21.54
C TYR A 44 1.07 2.88 20.23
N GLY A 45 -0.04 3.35 19.65
CA GLY A 45 -0.46 2.99 18.31
C GLY A 45 0.55 3.43 17.23
N VAL A 46 0.45 2.85 16.05
CA VAL A 46 1.35 3.15 14.92
C VAL A 46 0.84 4.36 14.14
N GLY A 47 1.66 5.41 14.05
CA GLY A 47 1.41 6.58 13.22
C GLY A 47 1.95 6.43 11.79
N GLY A 48 1.45 7.26 10.85
CA GLY A 48 1.98 7.38 9.48
C GLY A 48 1.81 6.15 8.60
N PHE A 49 0.89 5.23 8.94
CA PHE A 49 0.64 4.02 8.15
C PHE A 49 0.01 4.36 6.80
N LYS A 50 0.71 4.03 5.71
CA LYS A 50 0.28 4.33 4.33
C LYS A 50 0.88 3.39 3.29
N CYS A 51 0.27 3.35 2.11
CA CYS A 51 0.89 2.80 0.91
C CYS A 51 1.91 3.81 0.36
N SER A 52 3.18 3.40 0.24
CA SER A 52 4.26 4.23 -0.31
C SER A 52 4.49 3.98 -1.80
N SER A 53 4.32 2.75 -2.26
CA SER A 53 4.40 2.38 -3.68
C SER A 53 3.57 1.13 -3.97
N LYS A 54 3.23 0.93 -5.24
CA LYS A 54 2.48 -0.23 -5.70
C LYS A 54 2.85 -0.59 -7.13
N SER A 55 2.72 -1.87 -7.44
CA SER A 55 2.86 -2.43 -8.78
C SER A 55 1.59 -3.19 -9.18
N SER A 56 1.68 -4.00 -10.22
CA SER A 56 0.61 -4.93 -10.59
C SER A 56 0.42 -6.07 -9.58
N THR A 57 1.48 -6.50 -8.89
CA THR A 57 1.45 -7.68 -8.01
C THR A 57 1.99 -7.43 -6.61
N SER A 58 2.30 -6.18 -6.27
CA SER A 58 2.83 -5.83 -4.95
C SER A 58 2.39 -4.47 -4.45
N VAL A 59 2.40 -4.31 -3.13
CA VAL A 59 2.13 -3.05 -2.41
C VAL A 59 3.18 -2.90 -1.33
N THR A 60 3.88 -1.77 -1.29
CA THR A 60 4.80 -1.42 -0.21
C THR A 60 4.08 -0.51 0.77
N LEU A 61 3.98 -0.98 2.00
CA LEU A 61 3.42 -0.25 3.13
C LEU A 61 4.54 0.33 3.98
N LYS A 62 4.36 1.56 4.48
CA LYS A 62 5.31 2.23 5.37
C LYS A 62 4.58 2.82 6.57
N TRP A 63 5.31 2.99 7.68
CA TRP A 63 4.82 3.58 8.93
C TRP A 63 5.94 4.25 9.70
N ASN A 64 5.58 5.07 10.67
CA ASN A 64 6.55 5.74 11.54
C ASN A 64 7.10 4.76 12.59
N LYS A 65 8.37 4.92 12.95
CA LYS A 65 8.98 4.19 14.07
C LYS A 65 8.21 4.50 15.36
N GLY A 66 7.74 3.47 16.04
CA GLY A 66 7.10 3.59 17.35
C GLY A 66 8.14 3.72 18.46
N THR A 67 8.03 4.76 19.30
CA THR A 67 8.98 5.05 20.38
C THR A 67 8.97 4.00 21.50
N THR A 68 7.83 3.34 21.70
CA THR A 68 7.65 2.31 22.74
C THR A 68 7.55 0.88 22.20
N ALA A 69 7.66 0.71 20.87
CA ALA A 69 7.51 -0.58 20.23
C ALA A 69 8.76 -1.46 20.33
N SER A 70 8.58 -2.76 20.52
CA SER A 70 9.59 -3.78 20.23
C SER A 70 9.51 -4.22 18.75
N GLY A 71 8.32 -4.19 18.16
CA GLY A 71 8.07 -4.56 16.79
C GLY A 71 6.62 -4.30 16.36
N TYR A 72 6.23 -4.87 15.22
CA TYR A 72 4.94 -4.60 14.59
C TYR A 72 4.26 -5.87 14.09
N GLN A 73 2.93 -5.85 14.09
CA GLN A 73 2.09 -6.87 13.47
C GLN A 73 1.24 -6.23 12.37
N LEU A 74 1.43 -6.69 11.13
CA LEU A 74 0.68 -6.24 9.95
C LEU A 74 -0.34 -7.30 9.55
N GLN A 75 -1.56 -6.86 9.30
CA GLN A 75 -2.63 -7.72 8.81
C GLN A 75 -3.18 -7.26 7.47
N GLN A 76 -3.61 -8.23 6.67
CA GLN A 76 -4.39 -8.03 5.46
C GLN A 76 -5.78 -8.63 5.66
N TYR A 77 -6.82 -7.95 5.17
CA TYR A 77 -8.17 -8.51 5.12
C TYR A 77 -8.29 -9.46 3.94
N LYS A 78 -8.58 -10.72 4.21
CA LYS A 78 -8.77 -11.79 3.23
C LYS A 78 -9.94 -12.67 3.65
N ASP A 79 -10.80 -13.03 2.71
CA ASP A 79 -11.88 -14.01 2.90
C ASP A 79 -12.71 -13.73 4.17
N GLY A 80 -13.13 -12.47 4.34
CA GLY A 80 -13.96 -12.04 5.45
C GLY A 80 -13.24 -11.82 6.79
N LYS A 81 -11.93 -12.04 6.88
CA LYS A 81 -11.17 -11.95 8.14
C LYS A 81 -9.82 -11.24 8.01
N TRP A 82 -9.31 -10.75 9.15
CA TRP A 82 -7.98 -10.18 9.24
C TRP A 82 -6.92 -11.27 9.46
N VAL A 83 -6.00 -11.41 8.52
CA VAL A 83 -4.91 -12.40 8.55
C VAL A 83 -3.59 -11.69 8.78
N THR A 84 -2.79 -12.15 9.73
CA THR A 84 -1.42 -11.65 9.95
C THR A 84 -0.54 -12.10 8.80
N ILE A 85 0.06 -11.11 8.10
CA ILE A 85 0.94 -11.34 6.95
C ILE A 85 2.39 -11.00 7.23
N TYR A 86 2.65 -10.30 8.33
CA TYR A 86 4.02 -9.93 8.73
C TYR A 86 4.07 -9.63 10.24
N THR A 87 5.16 -10.08 10.88
CA THR A 87 5.53 -9.71 12.24
C THR A 87 6.99 -9.24 12.22
N GLY A 88 7.17 -7.92 12.29
CA GLY A 88 8.50 -7.30 12.40
C GLY A 88 8.99 -7.34 13.83
N THR A 89 10.23 -7.81 14.06
CA THR A 89 10.80 -8.06 15.38
C THR A 89 11.64 -6.90 15.93
N LYS A 90 11.81 -5.83 15.15
CA LYS A 90 12.56 -4.63 15.54
C LYS A 90 11.72 -3.38 15.33
N ALA A 91 11.82 -2.41 16.24
CA ALA A 91 11.17 -1.10 16.10
C ALA A 91 11.62 -0.30 14.86
N THR A 92 12.80 -0.64 14.31
CA THR A 92 13.35 -0.06 13.08
C THR A 92 12.75 -0.63 11.79
N ASN A 93 11.98 -1.73 11.87
CA ASN A 93 11.25 -2.26 10.72
C ASN A 93 10.04 -1.35 10.44
N THR A 94 10.18 -0.37 9.54
CA THR A 94 9.16 0.65 9.24
C THR A 94 8.56 0.54 7.85
N SER A 95 8.82 -0.57 7.16
CA SER A 95 8.20 -0.88 5.87
C SER A 95 8.07 -2.39 5.65
N TYR A 96 7.10 -2.76 4.81
CA TYR A 96 6.93 -4.13 4.33
C TYR A 96 6.31 -4.14 2.94
N THR A 97 6.81 -5.00 2.06
CA THR A 97 6.26 -5.18 0.71
C THR A 97 5.45 -6.47 0.65
N VAL A 98 4.15 -6.33 0.50
CA VAL A 98 3.22 -7.44 0.23
C VAL A 98 3.35 -7.81 -1.24
N LYS A 99 3.67 -9.06 -1.53
CA LYS A 99 3.84 -9.61 -2.89
C LYS A 99 2.73 -10.61 -3.21
N GLY A 100 2.66 -11.06 -4.47
CA GLY A 100 1.71 -12.09 -4.92
C GLY A 100 0.26 -11.61 -5.00
N LEU A 101 0.01 -10.30 -5.08
CA LEU A 101 -1.31 -9.74 -5.25
C LEU A 101 -1.78 -9.91 -6.71
N LYS A 102 -3.09 -9.96 -6.92
CA LYS A 102 -3.68 -9.99 -8.28
C LYS A 102 -3.62 -8.60 -8.90
N ALA A 103 -3.18 -8.52 -10.16
CA ALA A 103 -3.11 -7.26 -10.89
C ALA A 103 -4.52 -6.70 -11.19
N GLY A 104 -4.61 -5.38 -11.28
CA GLY A 104 -5.87 -4.71 -11.64
C GLY A 104 -7.01 -4.99 -10.66
N THR A 105 -6.71 -5.28 -9.40
CA THR A 105 -7.68 -5.63 -8.34
C THR A 105 -7.88 -4.46 -7.39
N ALA A 106 -9.14 -4.18 -7.08
CA ALA A 106 -9.53 -3.14 -6.14
C ALA A 106 -9.59 -3.64 -4.69
N GLY A 107 -9.42 -2.70 -3.75
CA GLY A 107 -9.89 -2.88 -2.38
C GLY A 107 -9.06 -3.79 -1.50
N TYR A 108 -7.77 -3.99 -1.76
CA TYR A 108 -6.89 -4.59 -0.74
C TYR A 108 -6.89 -3.73 0.50
N ARG A 109 -7.11 -4.33 1.68
CA ARG A 109 -7.21 -3.64 2.98
C ARG A 109 -6.11 -4.14 3.91
N PHE A 110 -5.44 -3.20 4.58
CA PHE A 110 -4.33 -3.47 5.51
C PHE A 110 -4.51 -2.66 6.78
N ARG A 111 -4.04 -3.21 7.92
CA ARG A 111 -3.90 -2.51 9.20
C ARG A 111 -2.66 -2.98 9.92
N ILE A 112 -2.13 -2.15 10.80
CA ILE A 112 -0.91 -2.43 11.56
C ILE A 112 -1.10 -2.07 13.02
N ARG A 113 -0.39 -2.75 13.93
CA ARG A 113 -0.25 -2.35 15.33
C ARG A 113 1.18 -2.59 15.80
N ALA A 114 1.60 -1.82 16.79
CA ALA A 114 2.83 -2.06 17.51
C ALA A 114 2.62 -3.14 18.58
N TYR A 115 3.69 -3.82 18.97
CA TYR A 115 3.74 -4.60 20.20
C TYR A 115 4.99 -4.25 21.01
N LYS A 116 4.90 -4.42 22.32
CA LYS A 116 6.01 -4.42 23.27
C LYS A 116 6.18 -5.81 23.85
N THR A 117 7.41 -6.29 23.92
CA THR A 117 7.73 -7.58 24.54
C THR A 117 8.16 -7.38 25.99
N TYR A 118 7.58 -8.16 26.88
CA TYR A 118 7.91 -8.22 28.29
C TYR A 118 8.19 -9.70 28.63
N GLY A 119 9.47 -10.05 28.81
CA GLY A 119 9.86 -11.46 28.86
C GLY A 119 9.42 -12.18 27.58
N ASN A 120 8.69 -13.27 27.73
CA ASN A 120 8.16 -14.06 26.60
C ASN A 120 6.77 -13.61 26.11
N THR A 121 6.18 -12.56 26.71
CA THR A 121 4.83 -12.11 26.39
C THR A 121 4.84 -10.84 25.54
N LYS A 122 3.99 -10.82 24.50
CA LYS A 122 3.76 -9.61 23.67
C LYS A 122 2.47 -8.92 24.13
N GLN A 123 2.56 -7.64 24.44
CA GLN A 123 1.42 -6.77 24.61
C GLN A 123 1.27 -5.86 23.40
N TYR A 124 0.04 -5.69 22.92
CA TYR A 124 -0.24 -5.01 21.67
C TYR A 124 -0.92 -3.66 21.91
N GLY A 125 -0.48 -2.66 21.17
CA GLY A 125 -1.18 -1.39 21.03
C GLY A 125 -2.43 -1.52 20.15
N SER A 126 -3.14 -0.41 19.99
CA SER A 126 -4.31 -0.32 19.11
C SER A 126 -3.93 -0.52 17.65
N TRP A 127 -4.88 -1.01 16.86
CA TRP A 127 -4.77 -1.06 15.41
C TRP A 127 -4.78 0.36 14.82
N SER A 128 -4.02 0.56 13.74
CA SER A 128 -4.13 1.75 12.89
C SER A 128 -5.49 1.80 12.19
N SER A 129 -5.84 2.97 11.65
CA SER A 129 -6.83 3.06 10.58
C SER A 129 -6.44 2.16 9.41
N GLU A 130 -7.44 1.72 8.64
CA GLU A 130 -7.22 0.86 7.47
C GLU A 130 -6.62 1.65 6.32
N VAL A 131 -5.67 1.03 5.62
CA VAL A 131 -5.16 1.48 4.32
C VAL A 131 -5.79 0.62 3.23
N LYS A 132 -6.56 1.26 2.34
CA LYS A 132 -7.17 0.62 1.16
C LYS A 132 -6.31 0.90 -0.08
N VAL A 133 -5.98 -0.14 -0.85
CA VAL A 133 -5.09 -0.04 -2.02
C VAL A 133 -5.66 -0.84 -3.18
N ASN A 134 -5.60 -0.26 -4.38
CA ASN A 134 -5.84 -0.96 -5.64
C ASN A 134 -4.49 -1.24 -6.31
N THR A 135 -4.31 -2.41 -6.90
CA THR A 135 -3.11 -2.75 -7.67
C THR A 135 -3.19 -2.17 -9.09
N ASN A 136 -2.03 -1.93 -9.68
CA ASN A 136 -1.95 -1.49 -11.07
C ASN A 136 -2.32 -2.64 -12.03
N PRO A 137 -2.78 -2.36 -13.26
CA PRO A 137 -2.90 -3.38 -14.29
C PRO A 137 -1.50 -3.87 -14.71
N TYR A 138 -1.44 -5.03 -15.37
CA TYR A 138 -0.21 -5.48 -16.04
C TYR A 138 0.24 -4.48 -17.11
N GLY A 139 1.52 -4.51 -17.43
CA GLY A 139 2.08 -3.82 -18.58
C GLY A 139 1.52 -4.39 -19.91
N VAL A 140 1.76 -3.67 -20.99
CA VAL A 140 1.29 -4.05 -22.34
C VAL A 140 2.32 -4.96 -22.98
N GLY A 141 1.89 -6.15 -23.41
CA GLY A 141 2.69 -7.08 -24.22
C GLY A 141 2.45 -6.91 -25.71
N GLY A 142 3.40 -7.41 -26.54
CA GLY A 142 3.26 -7.48 -27.99
C GLY A 142 3.20 -6.13 -28.69
N PHE A 143 3.75 -5.06 -28.09
CA PHE A 143 3.78 -3.73 -28.70
C PHE A 143 4.74 -3.68 -29.89
N LYS A 144 4.18 -3.44 -31.10
CA LYS A 144 4.93 -3.43 -32.36
C LYS A 144 4.27 -2.55 -33.42
N ALA A 145 5.01 -2.21 -34.47
CA ALA A 145 4.42 -1.68 -35.69
C ALA A 145 3.73 -2.81 -36.47
N LYS A 146 2.47 -2.59 -36.87
CA LYS A 146 1.72 -3.47 -37.75
C LYS A 146 1.95 -3.11 -39.24
N SER A 147 1.99 -1.81 -39.52
CA SER A 147 2.26 -1.31 -40.87
C SER A 147 2.84 0.11 -40.83
N THR A 148 3.55 0.49 -41.89
CA THR A 148 4.11 1.84 -42.10
C THR A 148 3.76 2.32 -43.48
N ALA A 149 3.43 3.62 -43.61
CA ALA A 149 3.25 4.35 -44.86
C ALA A 149 4.16 5.58 -44.88
N LYS A 150 4.10 6.39 -45.94
CA LYS A 150 4.88 7.66 -46.04
C LYS A 150 4.55 8.62 -44.88
N THR A 151 3.27 8.74 -44.50
CA THR A 151 2.80 9.76 -43.55
C THR A 151 2.07 9.15 -42.34
N SER A 152 2.14 7.83 -42.17
CA SER A 152 1.47 7.17 -41.02
C SER A 152 2.18 5.89 -40.57
N ILE A 153 1.97 5.54 -39.31
CA ILE A 153 2.40 4.30 -38.67
C ILE A 153 1.21 3.69 -37.93
N THR A 154 0.86 2.45 -38.24
CA THR A 154 -0.11 1.68 -37.45
C THR A 154 0.61 0.83 -36.43
N LEU A 155 0.33 1.09 -35.16
CA LEU A 155 0.86 0.38 -34.02
C LEU A 155 -0.17 -0.63 -33.49
N GLY A 156 0.30 -1.75 -32.97
CA GLY A 156 -0.55 -2.77 -32.38
C GLY A 156 0.05 -3.36 -31.12
N TRP A 157 -0.78 -3.96 -30.30
CA TRP A 157 -0.44 -4.60 -29.04
C TRP A 157 -1.42 -5.69 -28.64
N ASN A 158 -1.05 -6.50 -27.67
CA ASN A 158 -1.91 -7.55 -27.14
C ASN A 158 -2.97 -6.95 -26.21
N LYS A 159 -4.18 -7.54 -26.22
CA LYS A 159 -5.23 -7.21 -25.26
C LYS A 159 -4.74 -7.49 -23.83
N GLY A 160 -4.77 -6.49 -22.97
CA GLY A 160 -4.42 -6.63 -21.55
C GLY A 160 -5.58 -7.23 -20.75
N THR A 161 -5.33 -8.32 -20.04
CA THR A 161 -6.35 -9.03 -19.24
C THR A 161 -6.91 -8.22 -18.09
N THR A 162 -6.14 -7.25 -17.58
CA THR A 162 -6.51 -6.38 -16.44
C THR A 162 -6.73 -4.92 -16.83
N ALA A 163 -6.62 -4.59 -18.10
CA ALA A 163 -6.76 -3.22 -18.60
C ALA A 163 -8.22 -2.79 -18.73
N SER A 164 -8.51 -1.52 -18.46
CA SER A 164 -9.71 -0.82 -18.92
C SER A 164 -9.46 -0.11 -20.25
N GLY A 165 -8.20 0.25 -20.53
CA GLY A 165 -7.78 0.91 -21.76
C GLY A 165 -6.28 1.15 -21.79
N TYR A 166 -5.83 1.98 -22.76
CA TYR A 166 -4.41 2.19 -23.05
C TYR A 166 -4.08 3.66 -23.26
N GLN A 167 -2.84 4.01 -22.96
CA GLN A 167 -2.27 5.33 -23.27
C GLN A 167 -1.00 5.13 -24.10
N LEU A 168 -1.00 5.69 -25.32
CA LEU A 168 0.13 5.70 -26.24
C LEU A 168 0.79 7.06 -26.23
N GLN A 169 2.11 7.11 -26.13
CA GLN A 169 2.91 8.32 -26.24
C GLN A 169 3.88 8.23 -27.39
N GLN A 170 4.11 9.37 -28.04
CA GLN A 170 5.15 9.61 -29.03
C GLN A 170 6.18 10.59 -28.46
N TYR A 171 7.45 10.39 -28.74
CA TYR A 171 8.50 11.35 -28.41
C TYR A 171 8.53 12.46 -29.45
N LYS A 172 8.28 13.71 -29.03
CA LYS A 172 8.25 14.91 -29.85
C LYS A 172 8.91 16.09 -29.14
N GLY A 173 9.80 16.83 -29.79
CA GLY A 173 10.38 18.04 -29.21
C GLY A 173 11.02 17.82 -27.84
N GLY A 174 11.81 16.76 -27.67
CA GLY A 174 12.48 16.45 -26.39
C GLY A 174 11.59 15.83 -25.31
N LYS A 175 10.29 15.61 -25.54
CA LYS A 175 9.34 15.12 -24.51
C LYS A 175 8.39 14.04 -25.03
N TRP A 176 7.84 13.26 -24.11
CA TRP A 176 6.80 12.28 -24.39
C TRP A 176 5.41 12.93 -24.39
N VAL A 177 4.70 12.86 -25.52
CA VAL A 177 3.37 13.44 -25.73
C VAL A 177 2.36 12.32 -25.94
N THR A 178 1.22 12.37 -25.25
CA THR A 178 0.12 11.41 -25.47
C THR A 178 -0.51 11.68 -26.84
N VAL A 179 -0.51 10.67 -27.69
CA VAL A 179 -1.08 10.74 -29.06
C VAL A 179 -2.34 9.88 -29.19
N TYR A 180 -2.61 9.00 -28.24
CA TYR A 180 -3.81 8.19 -28.23
C TYR A 180 -4.17 7.71 -26.83
N THR A 181 -5.48 7.70 -26.53
CA THR A 181 -6.05 7.09 -25.34
C THR A 181 -7.21 6.18 -25.74
N GLY A 182 -6.97 4.87 -25.72
CA GLY A 182 -8.00 3.85 -25.94
C GLY A 182 -8.83 3.64 -24.70
N THR A 183 -10.15 3.72 -24.80
CA THR A 183 -11.08 3.66 -23.65
C THR A 183 -11.62 2.25 -23.38
N LYS A 184 -11.29 1.28 -24.24
CA LYS A 184 -11.71 -0.13 -24.10
C LYS A 184 -10.49 -1.07 -24.10
N ALA A 185 -10.56 -2.14 -23.34
CA ALA A 185 -9.53 -3.19 -23.33
C ALA A 185 -9.34 -3.86 -24.71
N THR A 186 -10.35 -3.80 -25.57
CA THR A 186 -10.33 -4.31 -26.94
C THR A 186 -9.67 -3.37 -27.96
N SER A 187 -9.35 -2.12 -27.58
CA SER A 187 -8.66 -1.17 -28.44
C SER A 187 -7.18 -1.54 -28.52
N THR A 188 -6.82 -2.45 -29.43
CA THR A 188 -5.48 -3.06 -29.56
C THR A 188 -4.65 -2.55 -30.73
N SER A 189 -5.08 -1.47 -31.35
CA SER A 189 -4.32 -0.78 -32.39
C SER A 189 -4.62 0.71 -32.47
N CYS A 190 -3.68 1.46 -33.04
CA CYS A 190 -3.82 2.89 -33.30
C CYS A 190 -2.96 3.27 -34.51
N THR A 191 -3.51 4.08 -35.42
CA THR A 191 -2.76 4.67 -36.53
C THR A 191 -2.42 6.11 -36.20
N VAL A 192 -1.13 6.40 -36.07
CA VAL A 192 -0.60 7.75 -35.92
C VAL A 192 -0.38 8.34 -37.33
N LYS A 193 -1.06 9.45 -37.60
CA LYS A 193 -1.04 10.13 -38.94
C LYS A 193 -0.22 11.43 -38.90
N SER A 194 -0.12 12.08 -40.06
CA SER A 194 0.56 13.38 -40.22
C SER A 194 2.04 13.31 -39.84
N LEU A 195 2.70 12.22 -40.22
CA LEU A 195 4.11 12.00 -40.02
C LEU A 195 4.88 12.43 -41.29
N LYS A 196 6.15 12.76 -41.16
CA LYS A 196 7.06 13.01 -42.30
C LYS A 196 7.52 11.68 -42.89
N ALA A 197 7.67 11.62 -44.23
CA ALA A 197 8.23 10.45 -44.90
C ALA A 197 9.71 10.23 -44.50
N ASN A 198 10.20 9.02 -44.63
CA ASN A 198 11.59 8.62 -44.37
C ASN A 198 12.13 9.04 -42.99
N THR A 199 11.26 9.17 -41.98
CA THR A 199 11.58 9.72 -40.65
C THR A 199 11.35 8.68 -39.54
N SER A 200 12.28 8.61 -38.57
CA SER A 200 12.20 7.72 -37.43
C SER A 200 11.39 8.36 -36.28
N TYR A 201 10.48 7.59 -35.71
CA TYR A 201 9.62 8.00 -34.60
C TYR A 201 9.75 7.01 -33.43
N LYS A 202 9.67 7.52 -32.18
CA LYS A 202 9.73 6.72 -30.97
C LYS A 202 8.38 6.71 -30.27
N PHE A 203 7.93 5.53 -29.86
CA PHE A 203 6.66 5.31 -29.17
C PHE A 203 6.83 4.45 -27.92
N LYS A 204 5.96 4.65 -26.95
CA LYS A 204 5.75 3.75 -25.81
C LYS A 204 4.27 3.70 -25.44
N ILE A 205 3.84 2.58 -24.85
CA ILE A 205 2.45 2.35 -24.46
C ILE A 205 2.38 1.84 -23.04
N ARG A 206 1.29 2.13 -22.35
CA ARG A 206 0.92 1.50 -21.08
C ARG A 206 -0.57 1.24 -21.01
N ALA A 207 -0.95 0.22 -20.24
CA ALA A 207 -2.33 -0.01 -19.85
C ALA A 207 -2.75 0.89 -18.69
N TYR A 208 -4.04 1.13 -18.55
CA TYR A 208 -4.62 1.66 -17.32
C TYR A 208 -5.83 0.84 -16.89
N LYS A 209 -6.12 0.84 -15.59
CA LYS A 209 -7.35 0.33 -14.98
C LYS A 209 -8.09 1.50 -14.34
N THR A 210 -9.40 1.58 -14.57
CA THR A 210 -10.26 2.59 -13.96
C THR A 210 -10.89 2.04 -12.68
N TYR A 211 -10.79 2.80 -11.61
CA TYR A 211 -11.43 2.55 -10.32
C TYR A 211 -12.24 3.79 -9.94
N GLY A 212 -13.58 3.70 -10.04
CA GLY A 212 -14.42 4.89 -10.01
C GLY A 212 -13.98 5.88 -11.09
N ASN A 213 -13.72 7.12 -10.73
CA ASN A 213 -13.28 8.18 -11.63
C ASN A 213 -11.75 8.27 -11.79
N THR A 214 -10.99 7.37 -11.17
CA THR A 214 -9.51 7.45 -11.16
C THR A 214 -8.89 6.38 -12.06
N LYS A 215 -7.98 6.79 -12.94
CA LYS A 215 -7.15 5.89 -13.74
C LYS A 215 -5.86 5.56 -12.98
N GLN A 216 -5.57 4.27 -12.83
CA GLN A 216 -4.28 3.78 -12.35
C GLN A 216 -3.54 3.11 -13.51
N TYR A 217 -2.28 3.45 -13.66
CA TYR A 217 -1.47 3.05 -14.81
C TYR A 217 -0.53 1.91 -14.46
N GLY A 218 -0.40 0.95 -15.38
CA GLY A 218 0.67 -0.03 -15.41
C GLY A 218 1.99 0.59 -15.85
N SER A 219 3.04 -0.24 -15.90
CA SER A 219 4.35 0.17 -16.41
C SER A 219 4.29 0.50 -17.90
N TRP A 220 5.17 1.42 -18.34
CA TRP A 220 5.39 1.64 -19.75
C TRP A 220 6.04 0.43 -20.41
N SER A 221 5.72 0.18 -21.68
CA SER A 221 6.50 -0.71 -22.54
C SER A 221 7.92 -0.18 -22.74
N SER A 222 8.81 -1.03 -23.24
CA SER A 222 10.05 -0.56 -23.89
C SER A 222 9.72 0.41 -25.01
N THR A 223 10.66 1.32 -25.30
CA THR A 223 10.53 2.26 -26.42
C THR A 223 10.62 1.51 -27.76
N LEU A 224 9.61 1.70 -28.60
CA LEU A 224 9.60 1.20 -29.97
C LEU A 224 10.02 2.33 -30.92
N THR A 225 11.05 2.10 -31.72
CA THR A 225 11.47 3.01 -32.78
C THR A 225 11.02 2.47 -34.14
N VAL A 226 10.33 3.30 -34.93
CA VAL A 226 9.75 2.90 -36.22
C VAL A 226 10.01 4.02 -37.23
N LYS A 227 10.42 3.65 -38.46
CA LYS A 227 10.65 4.57 -39.57
C LYS A 227 9.49 4.51 -40.58
N THR A 228 8.99 5.67 -41.02
CA THR A 228 8.03 5.80 -42.13
C THR A 228 8.68 5.43 -43.47
N LYS A 229 7.86 5.02 -44.44
CA LYS A 229 8.35 4.75 -45.81
C LYS A 229 8.83 6.03 -46.49
N ARG A 230 9.64 5.85 -47.53
CA ARG A 230 10.06 6.91 -48.46
C ARG A 230 8.91 7.38 -49.34
#